data_672faaab1413fb65467f020b9ee87db5
#
_entry.id   672faaab1413fb65467f020b9ee87db5
#
_cell.length_a   1.000
_cell.length_b   1.000
_cell.length_c   1.000
_cell.angle_alpha   90.00
_cell.angle_beta   90.00
_cell.angle_gamma   90.00
#
_symmetry.space_group_name_H-M   'P 1'
#
loop_
_entity.id
_entity.type
_entity.pdbx_description
1 polymer ?
#
loop_
_entity_poly.entity_id
_entity_poly.type
_entity_poly.pdbx_seq_one_letter_code
_entity_poly.pdbx_strand_id
1 'polypeptide(L)' 'GNVGGSTVVERNLDRLTVALSIAFAISTFWLTWLLAS' A
#
# COMPACT_ATOMS: atom_id res chain seq x y z
N GLY A 1 -21.96 -15.11 2.81
CA GLY A 1 -22.63 -14.33 2.90
C GLY A 1 -22.25 -13.02 2.77
N ASN A 2 -22.72 -12.47 3.32
CA ASN A 2 -22.39 -11.43 3.33
C ASN A 2 -21.53 -11.03 2.53
N VAL A 3 -21.59 -11.42 1.72
CA VAL A 3 -20.79 -11.25 0.72
C VAL A 3 -20.55 -9.86 0.34
N GLY A 4 -21.52 -9.07 0.16
CA GLY A 4 -21.35 -7.70 -0.26
C GLY A 4 -20.41 -6.93 0.66
N GLY A 5 -20.68 -6.95 1.93
CA GLY A 5 -19.86 -6.23 2.87
C GLY A 5 -18.45 -6.77 2.94
N SER A 6 -18.34 -8.09 2.99
CA SER A 6 -17.03 -8.71 3.07
C SER A 6 -16.17 -8.38 1.87
N THR A 7 -16.77 -8.40 0.69
CA THR A 7 -16.03 -8.14 -0.51
C THR A 7 -15.49 -6.71 -0.51
N VAL A 8 -16.31 -5.77 -0.10
CA VAL A 8 -15.88 -4.37 -0.08
C VAL A 8 -14.76 -4.17 0.92
N VAL A 9 -14.90 -4.79 2.09
CA VAL A 9 -13.87 -4.65 3.12
C VAL A 9 -12.58 -5.27 2.64
N GLU A 10 -12.66 -6.45 2.02
CA GLU A 10 -11.48 -7.10 1.51
C GLU A 10 -10.77 -6.25 0.46
N ARG A 11 -11.55 -5.66 -0.42
CA ARG A 11 -10.98 -4.80 -1.44
C ARG A 11 -10.30 -3.60 -0.83
N ASN A 12 -10.96 -2.99 0.15
CA ASN A 12 -10.39 -1.82 0.79
C ASN A 12 -9.09 -2.16 1.47
N LEU A 13 -9.04 -3.28 2.19
CA LEU A 13 -7.84 -3.69 2.88
C LEU A 13 -6.73 -4.00 1.89
N ASP A 14 -7.08 -4.69 0.81
CA ASP A 14 -6.10 -5.03 -0.20
C ASP A 14 -5.54 -3.77 -0.82
N ARG A 15 -6.40 -2.84 -1.15
CA ARG A 15 -5.99 -1.59 -1.75
C ARG A 15 -5.12 -0.78 -0.80
N LEU A 16 -5.50 -0.77 0.47
CA LEU A 16 -4.73 -0.05 1.47
C LEU A 16 -3.33 -0.66 1.60
N THR A 17 -3.25 -1.98 1.59
CA THR A 17 -1.97 -2.65 1.68
C THR A 17 -1.08 -2.30 0.49
N VAL A 18 -1.66 -2.33 -0.69
CA VAL A 18 -0.90 -1.99 -1.90
C VAL A 18 -0.43 -0.55 -1.85
N ALA A 19 -1.32 0.35 -1.44
CA ALA A 19 -0.98 1.76 -1.37
C ALA A 19 0.15 2.00 -0.37
N LEU A 20 0.08 1.35 0.77
CA LEU A 20 1.14 1.48 1.78
C LEU A 20 2.45 0.91 1.27
N SER A 21 2.38 -0.22 0.58
CA SER A 21 3.58 -0.84 0.04
C SER A 21 4.27 0.10 -0.95
N ILE A 22 3.49 0.71 -1.82
CA ILE A 22 4.03 1.62 -2.80
C ILE A 22 4.63 2.84 -2.12
N ALA A 23 3.93 3.38 -1.12
CA ALA A 23 4.42 4.54 -0.41
C ALA A 23 5.74 4.24 0.27
N PHE A 24 5.85 3.07 0.87
CA PHE A 24 7.09 2.69 1.54
C PHE A 24 8.22 2.49 0.53
N ALA A 25 7.91 1.90 -0.60
CA ALA A 25 8.91 1.68 -1.64
C ALA A 25 9.44 3.00 -2.16
N ILE A 26 8.54 3.94 -2.41
CA ILE A 26 8.94 5.25 -2.91
C ILE A 26 9.79 5.96 -1.86
N SER A 27 9.38 5.89 -0.60
CA SER A 27 10.13 6.52 0.48
C SER A 27 11.54 5.94 0.58
N THR A 28 11.65 4.62 0.43
CA THR A 28 12.94 3.96 0.50
C THR A 28 13.84 4.41 -0.63
N PHE A 29 13.31 4.46 -1.84
CA PHE A 29 14.08 4.92 -2.98
C PHE A 29 14.51 6.36 -2.80
N TRP A 30 13.60 7.20 -2.35
CA TRP A 30 13.88 8.60 -2.15
C TRP A 30 15.00 8.77 -1.13
N LEU A 31 14.88 8.10 -0.03
CA LEU A 31 15.86 8.21 1.04
C LEU A 31 17.22 7.70 0.57
N THR A 32 17.23 6.58 -0.11
CA THR A 32 18.46 6.01 -0.63
C THR A 32 19.12 6.98 -1.61
N TRP A 33 18.33 7.60 -2.45
CA TRP A 33 18.84 8.57 -3.41
C TRP A 33 19.52 9.72 -2.69
N LEU A 34 18.85 10.26 -1.69
CA LEU A 34 19.39 11.39 -0.95
C LEU A 34 20.68 11.03 -0.24
N LEU A 35 20.72 9.84 0.36
CA LEU A 35 21.91 9.41 1.09
C LEU A 35 23.05 9.07 0.14
N ALA A 36 22.74 8.52 -0.99
CA ALA A 36 23.78 8.15 -1.95
C ALA A 36 24.30 9.37 -2.70
N SER A 37 23.46 10.38 -2.76
CA SER A 37 23.81 11.60 -3.45
C SER A 37 24.55 12.54 -2.53
#